data_83c6b98580fc25f306e9440c3ae68f19
#
_entry.id   83c6b98580fc25f306e9440c3ae68f19
#
_cell.length_a   1.000
_cell.length_b   1.000
_cell.length_c   1.000
_cell.angle_alpha   90.00
_cell.angle_beta   90.00
_cell.angle_gamma   90.00
#
_symmetry.space_group_name_H-M   'P 1'
#
loop_
_entity.id
_entity.type
_entity.pdbx_description
1 polymer ?
#
loop_
_entity_poly.entity_id
_entity_poly.type
_entity_poly.pdbx_seq_one_letter_code
_entity_poly.pdbx_strand_id
1 'polypeptide(L)'
;DPIITIFDFSDDEDKSLSKKIKDKVNELQKYKKFLTKGYKKQLEWAKSENSKREIKKILKTFNPCNDISFDDSLPNIELINIGDKKCYFAETKDDNYISFKVAFKLNHLSEEDRKYITFFQLACDEMVNKKGNKFNFNYSMSVQKNSENSYDAFLIFNLFTDKKNKEYALQTLSDLFSKKEFLNKECLEVYLSNIIAVCENSNLNYRDFILSLGGNRTYKFFRPFSGKQEYEFVKEIRDNLNNEKYMEEFYIKLNNLKDSILNHNAIKGVGMICSTENEKSCIDALSKFFDSFSSKKIDQTRAVNFDKMSYKSEAFINELSINNTVYLLIPIDNIEYIEKFSAVVETIKNKFLIPEIRERGGAYGCCTVVDENEKILILASIQDPNIDSTVNLFKKFPQFLNSNSLTEEELSKIYYSHFIQWSQKETIEKVESQIFNLICKGVDYIGLSEKKLEQIKNISPNDLNQFAKEIKEKISESKVVVVTNSLENVKTSFEKVS
;
A
#
# COMPACT_ATOMS: atom_id res chain seq x y z
N ASP A 1 -11.95 -23.17 -22.05
CA ASP A 1 -12.89 -22.26 -22.70
C ASP A 1 -13.11 -21.08 -21.77
N PRO A 2 -12.95 -19.84 -22.24
CA PRO A 2 -13.25 -18.68 -21.42
C PRO A 2 -14.77 -18.65 -21.16
N ILE A 3 -15.17 -18.63 -19.90
CA ILE A 3 -16.56 -18.43 -19.50
C ILE A 3 -16.80 -16.91 -19.53
N ILE A 4 -17.66 -16.48 -20.45
CA ILE A 4 -18.14 -15.10 -20.48
C ILE A 4 -19.48 -15.10 -19.75
N THR A 5 -19.52 -14.48 -18.58
CA THR A 5 -20.77 -14.28 -17.84
C THR A 5 -21.35 -12.93 -18.27
N ILE A 6 -22.51 -12.95 -18.88
CA ILE A 6 -23.28 -11.76 -19.27
C ILE A 6 -24.36 -11.56 -18.22
N PHE A 7 -24.37 -10.44 -17.53
CA PHE A 7 -25.48 -10.03 -16.67
C PHE A 7 -26.50 -9.29 -17.55
N ASP A 8 -27.71 -9.82 -17.58
CA ASP A 8 -28.86 -9.20 -18.28
C ASP A 8 -29.65 -8.37 -17.26
N PHE A 9 -29.67 -7.05 -17.45
CA PHE A 9 -30.49 -6.14 -16.66
C PHE A 9 -31.77 -5.88 -17.45
N SER A 10 -32.91 -6.18 -16.85
CA SER A 10 -34.22 -6.27 -17.49
C SER A 10 -34.97 -4.95 -17.64
N ASP A 11 -34.35 -3.86 -18.01
CA ASP A 11 -35.05 -2.60 -18.32
C ASP A 11 -34.87 -2.16 -19.77
N ASP A 12 -35.94 -1.56 -20.34
CA ASP A 12 -36.05 -1.30 -21.79
C ASP A 12 -35.02 -0.37 -22.44
N GLU A 13 -34.25 0.38 -21.66
CA GLU A 13 -33.12 1.17 -22.14
C GLU A 13 -31.90 0.34 -22.52
N ASP A 14 -31.81 -0.91 -22.05
CA ASP A 14 -30.63 -1.77 -22.24
C ASP A 14 -30.68 -2.65 -23.51
N LYS A 15 -31.77 -2.66 -24.26
CA LYS A 15 -31.85 -3.45 -25.52
C LYS A 15 -30.82 -2.98 -26.55
N SER A 16 -30.49 -1.68 -26.53
CA SER A 16 -29.46 -1.11 -27.43
C SER A 16 -28.05 -1.50 -26.98
N LEU A 17 -27.80 -1.56 -25.67
CA LEU A 17 -26.51 -1.95 -25.10
C LEU A 17 -26.29 -3.47 -25.25
N SER A 18 -27.29 -4.27 -24.96
CA SER A 18 -27.29 -5.74 -25.18
C SER A 18 -27.04 -6.09 -26.66
N LYS A 19 -27.61 -5.34 -27.57
CA LYS A 19 -27.35 -5.52 -29.02
C LYS A 19 -25.91 -5.17 -29.36
N LYS A 20 -25.36 -4.02 -28.87
CA LYS A 20 -23.96 -3.62 -29.07
C LYS A 20 -22.98 -4.63 -28.50
N ILE A 21 -23.27 -5.18 -27.31
CA ILE A 21 -22.47 -6.23 -26.68
C ILE A 21 -22.49 -7.50 -27.52
N LYS A 22 -23.68 -7.97 -27.96
CA LYS A 22 -23.81 -9.15 -28.85
C LYS A 22 -23.04 -8.96 -30.16
N ASP A 23 -23.14 -7.78 -30.79
CA ASP A 23 -22.41 -7.48 -32.02
C ASP A 23 -20.90 -7.48 -31.80
N LYS A 24 -20.42 -6.95 -30.65
CA LYS A 24 -19.01 -6.97 -30.28
C LYS A 24 -18.50 -8.38 -29.95
N VAL A 25 -19.29 -9.17 -29.24
CA VAL A 25 -18.97 -10.59 -28.97
C VAL A 25 -18.89 -11.38 -30.28
N ASN A 26 -19.83 -11.17 -31.21
CA ASN A 26 -19.81 -11.81 -32.54
C ASN A 26 -18.60 -11.37 -33.38
N GLU A 27 -18.20 -10.11 -33.29
CA GLU A 27 -16.96 -9.60 -33.90
C GLU A 27 -15.73 -10.30 -33.32
N LEU A 28 -15.64 -10.42 -31.97
CA LEU A 28 -14.54 -11.10 -31.26
C LEU A 28 -14.50 -12.60 -31.58
N GLN A 29 -15.63 -13.24 -31.81
CA GLN A 29 -15.68 -14.66 -32.22
C GLN A 29 -15.01 -14.91 -33.58
N LYS A 30 -14.97 -13.94 -34.49
CA LYS A 30 -14.25 -14.03 -35.75
C LYS A 30 -12.74 -14.22 -35.52
N TYR A 31 -12.22 -13.65 -34.45
CA TYR A 31 -10.80 -13.75 -34.08
C TYR A 31 -10.48 -14.96 -33.18
N LYS A 32 -11.50 -15.66 -32.64
CA LYS A 32 -11.31 -16.82 -31.73
C LYS A 32 -10.38 -17.86 -32.35
N LYS A 33 -10.55 -18.18 -33.62
CA LYS A 33 -9.73 -19.17 -34.33
C LYS A 33 -8.27 -18.75 -34.47
N PHE A 34 -8.03 -17.45 -34.71
CA PHE A 34 -6.71 -16.86 -34.81
C PHE A 34 -5.99 -16.81 -33.44
N LEU A 35 -6.69 -16.32 -32.39
CA LEU A 35 -6.17 -16.25 -31.04
C LEU A 35 -5.87 -17.64 -30.47
N THR A 36 -6.76 -18.61 -30.69
CA THR A 36 -6.54 -20.00 -30.27
C THR A 36 -5.33 -20.63 -30.98
N LYS A 37 -5.13 -20.35 -32.28
CA LYS A 37 -3.98 -20.83 -33.03
C LYS A 37 -2.67 -20.16 -32.55
N GLY A 38 -2.72 -18.87 -32.27
CA GLY A 38 -1.58 -18.12 -31.71
C GLY A 38 -1.18 -18.64 -30.34
N TYR A 39 -2.15 -18.84 -29.45
CA TYR A 39 -1.94 -19.38 -28.11
C TYR A 39 -1.37 -20.81 -28.14
N LYS A 40 -1.90 -21.69 -29.01
CA LYS A 40 -1.34 -23.03 -29.19
C LYS A 40 0.11 -23.00 -29.66
N LYS A 41 0.43 -22.13 -30.64
CA LYS A 41 1.82 -21.96 -31.09
C LYS A 41 2.74 -21.43 -29.99
N GLN A 42 2.29 -20.50 -29.18
CA GLN A 42 3.06 -20.01 -28.02
C GLN A 42 3.29 -21.12 -27.00
N LEU A 43 2.27 -21.92 -26.69
CA LEU A 43 2.39 -23.07 -25.77
C LEU A 43 3.34 -24.15 -26.32
N GLU A 44 3.26 -24.48 -27.60
CA GLU A 44 4.16 -25.41 -28.25
C GLU A 44 5.60 -24.90 -28.25
N TRP A 45 5.81 -23.62 -28.54
CA TRP A 45 7.12 -22.98 -28.45
C TRP A 45 7.66 -23.00 -27.02
N ALA A 46 6.86 -22.58 -26.04
CA ALA A 46 7.27 -22.54 -24.62
C ALA A 46 7.65 -23.94 -24.07
N LYS A 47 7.04 -24.99 -24.59
CA LYS A 47 7.35 -26.39 -24.22
C LYS A 47 8.50 -27.01 -25.04
N SER A 48 8.94 -26.35 -26.10
CA SER A 48 9.97 -26.90 -26.99
C SER A 48 11.35 -26.92 -26.33
N GLU A 49 12.13 -27.93 -26.63
CA GLU A 49 13.54 -27.98 -26.18
C GLU A 49 14.40 -26.86 -26.78
N ASN A 50 13.99 -26.31 -27.92
CA ASN A 50 14.69 -25.18 -28.52
C ASN A 50 14.51 -23.91 -27.69
N SER A 51 13.28 -23.62 -27.23
CA SER A 51 13.05 -22.45 -26.36
C SER A 51 13.81 -22.57 -25.05
N LYS A 52 13.83 -23.75 -24.45
CA LYS A 52 14.64 -24.02 -23.24
C LYS A 52 16.14 -23.81 -23.49
N ARG A 53 16.64 -24.25 -24.66
CA ARG A 53 18.05 -24.02 -25.06
C ARG A 53 18.35 -22.54 -25.34
N GLU A 54 17.45 -21.82 -26.00
CA GLU A 54 17.59 -20.39 -26.26
C GLU A 54 17.56 -19.58 -24.97
N ILE A 55 16.60 -19.88 -24.07
CA ILE A 55 16.53 -19.24 -22.76
C ILE A 55 17.82 -19.54 -21.96
N LYS A 56 18.28 -20.80 -21.92
CA LYS A 56 19.55 -21.14 -21.28
C LYS A 56 20.76 -20.43 -21.91
N LYS A 57 20.76 -20.25 -23.23
CA LYS A 57 21.84 -19.53 -23.92
C LYS A 57 21.81 -18.06 -23.57
N ILE A 58 20.66 -17.44 -23.57
CA ILE A 58 20.47 -16.04 -23.15
C ILE A 58 20.89 -15.86 -21.69
N LEU A 59 20.43 -16.74 -20.79
CA LEU A 59 20.80 -16.68 -19.37
C LEU A 59 22.31 -16.90 -19.13
N LYS A 60 22.99 -17.67 -19.98
CA LYS A 60 24.46 -17.87 -19.90
C LYS A 60 25.27 -16.70 -20.45
N THR A 61 24.75 -16.02 -21.49
CA THR A 61 25.38 -14.81 -22.05
C THR A 61 25.10 -13.57 -21.25
N PHE A 62 24.11 -13.64 -20.38
CA PHE A 62 23.69 -12.54 -19.53
C PHE A 62 24.39 -12.68 -18.18
N ASN A 63 25.42 -11.90 -17.94
CA ASN A 63 26.02 -11.73 -16.62
C ASN A 63 25.57 -10.37 -16.06
N PRO A 64 24.41 -10.32 -15.39
CA PRO A 64 23.82 -9.06 -14.95
C PRO A 64 24.72 -8.30 -13.96
N CYS A 65 25.67 -9.01 -13.34
CA CYS A 65 26.51 -8.41 -12.31
C CYS A 65 27.71 -7.61 -12.85
N ASN A 66 28.13 -7.84 -14.12
CA ASN A 66 29.36 -7.23 -14.63
C ASN A 66 29.14 -6.14 -15.68
N ASP A 67 27.97 -6.12 -16.34
CA ASP A 67 27.77 -5.28 -17.54
C ASP A 67 26.77 -4.13 -17.32
N ILE A 68 26.40 -3.86 -16.06
CA ILE A 68 25.40 -2.86 -15.75
C ILE A 68 26.06 -1.61 -15.22
N SER A 69 26.06 -0.55 -16.01
CA SER A 69 26.28 0.81 -15.56
C SER A 69 24.92 1.43 -15.24
N PHE A 70 24.81 2.06 -14.08
CA PHE A 70 23.68 2.95 -13.79
C PHE A 70 23.79 4.16 -14.72
N ASP A 71 22.69 4.50 -15.37
CA ASP A 71 22.60 5.75 -16.08
C ASP A 71 22.45 6.86 -15.01
N ASP A 72 23.48 7.68 -14.85
CA ASP A 72 23.54 8.80 -13.90
C ASP A 72 22.52 9.92 -14.23
N SER A 73 21.66 9.73 -15.22
CA SER A 73 20.63 10.70 -15.62
C SER A 73 19.40 10.66 -14.69
N LEU A 74 19.64 10.75 -13.39
CA LEU A 74 18.54 10.91 -12.42
C LEU A 74 18.03 12.35 -12.48
N PRO A 75 16.68 12.58 -12.33
CA PRO A 75 16.16 13.94 -12.31
C PRO A 75 16.83 14.69 -11.19
N ASN A 76 17.34 15.86 -11.53
CA ASN A 76 17.83 16.77 -10.53
C ASN A 76 16.64 17.23 -9.68
N ILE A 77 16.59 16.82 -8.41
CA ILE A 77 15.61 17.32 -7.46
C ILE A 77 16.26 18.44 -6.67
N GLU A 78 15.81 19.65 -6.93
CA GLU A 78 16.32 20.84 -6.26
C GLU A 78 15.50 21.15 -5.01
N LEU A 79 16.16 21.63 -3.97
CA LEU A 79 15.49 22.11 -2.76
C LEU A 79 15.30 23.62 -2.89
N ILE A 80 14.06 24.04 -3.07
CA ILE A 80 13.65 25.44 -3.11
C ILE A 80 12.75 25.76 -1.91
N ASN A 81 12.37 27.03 -1.73
CA ASN A 81 11.47 27.43 -0.67
C ASN A 81 10.19 28.06 -1.24
N ILE A 82 9.05 27.73 -0.65
CA ILE A 82 7.76 28.39 -0.88
C ILE A 82 7.37 29.03 0.46
N GLY A 83 7.63 30.33 0.59
CA GLY A 83 7.58 31.00 1.88
C GLY A 83 8.59 30.38 2.85
N ASP A 84 8.12 29.91 4.02
CA ASP A 84 8.91 29.21 5.03
C ASP A 84 8.95 27.67 4.82
N LYS A 85 8.32 27.15 3.78
CA LYS A 85 8.21 25.69 3.52
C LYS A 85 9.28 25.22 2.54
N LYS A 86 9.89 24.07 2.86
CA LYS A 86 10.80 23.37 1.97
C LYS A 86 10.00 22.71 0.83
N CYS A 87 10.43 22.93 -0.40
CA CYS A 87 9.85 22.32 -1.59
C CYS A 87 10.93 21.59 -2.39
N TYR A 88 10.70 20.33 -2.66
CA TYR A 88 11.50 19.50 -3.55
C TYR A 88 10.96 19.65 -4.96
N PHE A 89 11.72 20.35 -5.79
CA PHE A 89 11.38 20.65 -7.18
C PHE A 89 12.09 19.71 -8.13
N ALA A 90 11.35 19.17 -9.10
CA ALA A 90 11.92 18.43 -10.22
C ALA A 90 11.39 18.99 -11.55
N GLU A 91 12.31 19.19 -12.49
CA GLU A 91 11.95 19.65 -13.83
C GLU A 91 11.39 18.51 -14.66
N THR A 92 10.34 18.79 -15.46
CA THR A 92 9.86 17.92 -16.53
C THR A 92 9.93 18.64 -17.89
N LYS A 93 10.18 17.86 -18.94
CA LYS A 93 10.14 18.37 -20.34
C LYS A 93 8.72 18.54 -20.87
N ASP A 94 7.72 18.01 -20.18
CA ASP A 94 6.30 18.16 -20.56
C ASP A 94 5.73 19.44 -19.93
N ASP A 95 5.57 20.46 -20.72
CA ASP A 95 5.03 21.77 -20.31
C ASP A 95 3.59 21.71 -19.80
N ASN A 96 2.85 20.67 -20.15
CA ASN A 96 1.47 20.50 -19.73
C ASN A 96 1.35 19.72 -18.42
N TYR A 97 2.40 18.99 -18.01
CA TYR A 97 2.35 18.21 -16.80
C TYR A 97 2.73 19.05 -15.57
N ILE A 98 1.82 19.10 -14.60
CA ILE A 98 2.08 19.73 -13.30
C ILE A 98 1.61 18.78 -12.20
N SER A 99 2.51 18.47 -11.27
CA SER A 99 2.23 17.70 -10.08
C SER A 99 2.61 18.48 -8.84
N PHE A 100 1.70 18.50 -7.87
CA PHE A 100 1.95 19.02 -6.53
C PHE A 100 1.74 17.92 -5.50
N LYS A 101 2.63 17.87 -4.54
CA LYS A 101 2.57 16.97 -3.40
C LYS A 101 2.74 17.77 -2.11
N VAL A 102 1.79 17.66 -1.19
CA VAL A 102 1.84 18.37 0.09
C VAL A 102 1.68 17.36 1.22
N ALA A 103 2.67 17.25 2.08
CA ALA A 103 2.63 16.35 3.23
C ALA A 103 2.32 17.11 4.52
N PHE A 104 1.27 16.69 5.20
CA PHE A 104 0.85 17.20 6.51
C PHE A 104 1.21 16.20 7.60
N LYS A 105 1.89 16.66 8.64
CA LYS A 105 2.22 15.85 9.81
C LYS A 105 0.97 15.72 10.70
N LEU A 106 0.64 14.50 11.09
CA LEU A 106 -0.57 14.16 11.85
C LEU A 106 -0.31 13.82 13.33
N ASN A 107 0.91 13.93 13.80
CA ASN A 107 1.31 13.49 15.15
C ASN A 107 0.54 14.17 16.29
N HIS A 108 0.06 15.38 16.03
CA HIS A 108 -0.72 16.18 16.99
C HIS A 108 -2.16 15.67 17.19
N LEU A 109 -2.67 14.82 16.28
CA LEU A 109 -4.02 14.29 16.37
C LEU A 109 -4.13 13.25 17.48
N SER A 110 -5.14 13.39 18.32
CA SER A 110 -5.51 12.38 19.31
C SER A 110 -6.09 11.13 18.64
N GLU A 111 -6.22 10.02 19.38
CA GLU A 111 -6.88 8.82 18.88
C GLU A 111 -8.36 9.09 18.54
N GLU A 112 -9.02 9.92 19.32
CA GLU A 112 -10.40 10.35 19.07
C GLU A 112 -10.53 11.17 17.79
N ASP A 113 -9.60 12.13 17.54
CA ASP A 113 -9.60 12.90 16.29
C ASP A 113 -9.40 12.01 15.07
N ARG A 114 -8.55 10.97 15.19
CA ARG A 114 -8.26 10.09 14.06
C ARG A 114 -9.47 9.29 13.56
N LYS A 115 -10.48 9.04 14.38
CA LYS A 115 -11.75 8.40 13.94
C LYS A 115 -12.46 9.18 12.82
N TYR A 116 -12.23 10.48 12.74
CA TYR A 116 -12.86 11.35 11.74
C TYR A 116 -12.07 11.47 10.43
N ILE A 117 -10.86 10.88 10.33
CA ILE A 117 -10.00 11.00 9.14
C ILE A 117 -10.71 10.44 7.89
N THR A 118 -11.40 9.31 8.00
CA THR A 118 -12.13 8.73 6.86
C THR A 118 -13.23 9.67 6.34
N PHE A 119 -13.91 10.37 7.22
CA PHE A 119 -14.95 11.33 6.82
C PHE A 119 -14.36 12.61 6.21
N PHE A 120 -13.18 13.01 6.66
CA PHE A 120 -12.41 14.06 6.00
C PHE A 120 -12.03 13.66 4.57
N GLN A 121 -11.55 12.43 4.38
CA GLN A 121 -11.21 11.87 3.08
C GLN A 121 -12.44 11.79 2.16
N LEU A 122 -13.56 11.27 2.68
CA LEU A 122 -14.84 11.21 1.98
C LEU A 122 -15.30 12.57 1.45
N ALA A 123 -15.17 13.61 2.27
CA ALA A 123 -15.53 14.96 1.87
C ALA A 123 -14.61 15.50 0.75
N CYS A 124 -13.32 15.17 0.79
CA CYS A 124 -12.40 15.48 -0.30
C CYS A 124 -12.80 14.80 -1.62
N ASP A 125 -13.11 13.50 -1.57
CA ASP A 125 -13.51 12.71 -2.74
C ASP A 125 -14.83 13.21 -3.35
N GLU A 126 -15.83 13.48 -2.52
CA GLU A 126 -17.13 14.00 -2.98
C GLU A 126 -16.96 15.26 -3.82
N MET A 127 -16.10 16.15 -3.39
CA MET A 127 -15.97 17.45 -4.03
C MET A 127 -15.17 17.40 -5.32
N VAL A 128 -14.13 16.59 -5.36
CA VAL A 128 -13.35 16.39 -6.58
C VAL A 128 -14.24 15.78 -7.66
N ASN A 129 -15.04 14.78 -7.30
CA ASN A 129 -15.95 14.08 -8.23
C ASN A 129 -17.05 15.02 -8.78
N LYS A 130 -17.55 15.96 -7.98
CA LYS A 130 -18.58 16.93 -8.42
C LYS A 130 -18.08 17.99 -9.42
N LYS A 131 -16.76 18.26 -9.46
CA LYS A 131 -16.19 19.36 -10.25
C LYS A 131 -15.66 18.95 -11.63
N GLY A 132 -15.75 17.66 -11.98
CA GLY A 132 -15.36 17.16 -13.31
C GLY A 132 -13.84 16.97 -13.47
N ASN A 133 -13.44 16.36 -14.60
CA ASN A 133 -12.10 15.81 -14.87
C ASN A 133 -11.04 16.86 -15.26
N LYS A 134 -11.02 18.06 -14.66
CA LYS A 134 -10.02 19.08 -14.98
C LYS A 134 -8.70 18.91 -14.25
N PHE A 135 -8.69 18.11 -13.21
CA PHE A 135 -7.51 17.74 -12.44
C PHE A 135 -7.75 16.40 -11.73
N ASN A 136 -6.68 15.73 -11.36
CA ASN A 136 -6.73 14.53 -10.53
C ASN A 136 -6.20 14.89 -9.14
N PHE A 137 -6.98 14.61 -8.13
CA PHE A 137 -6.59 14.75 -6.73
C PHE A 137 -6.76 13.41 -6.03
N ASN A 138 -5.72 13.00 -5.35
CA ASN A 138 -5.78 11.87 -4.45
C ASN A 138 -4.97 12.14 -3.19
N TYR A 139 -5.16 11.30 -2.20
CA TYR A 139 -4.43 11.38 -0.95
C TYR A 139 -3.89 10.00 -0.57
N SER A 140 -2.81 10.01 0.15
CA SER A 140 -2.23 8.81 0.74
C SER A 140 -1.81 9.10 2.18
N MET A 141 -1.72 8.05 2.98
CA MET A 141 -1.24 8.16 4.35
C MET A 141 0.03 7.33 4.51
N SER A 142 0.93 7.82 5.34
CA SER A 142 2.19 7.15 5.62
C SER A 142 2.57 7.31 7.09
N VAL A 143 3.10 6.26 7.68
CA VAL A 143 3.71 6.30 9.01
C VAL A 143 5.17 5.90 8.85
N GLN A 144 6.07 6.76 9.24
CA GLN A 144 7.50 6.58 9.08
C GLN A 144 8.18 6.55 10.43
N LYS A 145 9.13 5.64 10.60
CA LYS A 145 9.96 5.58 11.80
C LYS A 145 10.91 6.78 11.83
N ASN A 146 10.87 7.53 12.91
CA ASN A 146 11.72 8.69 13.11
C ASN A 146 12.94 8.37 14.02
N SER A 147 12.72 7.52 15.03
CA SER A 147 13.75 7.01 15.93
C SER A 147 13.34 5.63 16.43
N GLU A 148 14.13 5.03 17.30
CA GLU A 148 13.89 3.64 17.76
C GLU A 148 12.48 3.39 18.30
N ASN A 149 11.85 4.40 18.92
CA ASN A 149 10.51 4.28 19.51
C ASN A 149 9.53 5.38 19.08
N SER A 150 9.88 6.23 18.11
CA SER A 150 9.00 7.31 17.65
C SER A 150 8.71 7.22 16.16
N TYR A 151 7.51 7.63 15.80
CA TYR A 151 6.98 7.59 14.44
C TYR A 151 6.38 8.93 14.09
N ASP A 152 6.53 9.30 12.83
CA ASP A 152 5.83 10.42 12.24
C ASP A 152 4.76 9.89 11.29
N ALA A 153 3.53 10.37 11.46
CA ALA A 153 2.41 10.06 10.60
C ALA A 153 2.12 11.25 9.67
N PHE A 154 1.82 10.95 8.42
CA PHE A 154 1.58 11.95 7.37
C PHE A 154 0.31 11.66 6.60
N LEU A 155 -0.43 12.71 6.26
CA LEU A 155 -1.39 12.73 5.17
C LEU A 155 -0.74 13.49 4.00
N ILE A 156 -0.73 12.87 2.84
CA ILE A 156 -0.10 13.42 1.65
C ILE A 156 -1.17 13.68 0.60
N PHE A 157 -1.30 14.92 0.18
CA PHE A 157 -2.10 15.31 -0.98
C PHE A 157 -1.28 15.23 -2.24
N ASN A 158 -1.82 14.60 -3.25
CA ASN A 158 -1.25 14.55 -4.59
C ASN A 158 -2.25 15.20 -5.55
N LEU A 159 -1.82 16.24 -6.22
CA LEU A 159 -2.62 16.98 -7.20
C LEU A 159 -1.90 16.94 -8.55
N PHE A 160 -2.56 16.37 -9.54
CA PHE A 160 -2.10 16.33 -10.92
C PHE A 160 -3.00 17.20 -11.78
N THR A 161 -2.40 18.09 -12.54
CA THR A 161 -3.13 19.03 -13.37
C THR A 161 -2.31 19.46 -14.59
N ASP A 162 -2.90 20.20 -15.49
CA ASP A 162 -2.21 20.84 -16.59
C ASP A 162 -1.99 22.34 -16.35
N LYS A 163 -1.18 22.95 -17.22
CA LYS A 163 -0.81 24.36 -17.19
C LYS A 163 -2.03 25.30 -17.11
N LYS A 164 -3.13 24.94 -17.78
CA LYS A 164 -4.35 25.80 -17.86
C LYS A 164 -5.21 25.69 -16.61
N ASN A 165 -5.20 24.54 -15.95
CA ASN A 165 -6.12 24.21 -14.88
C ASN A 165 -5.50 24.29 -13.49
N LYS A 166 -4.18 24.58 -13.32
CA LYS A 166 -3.50 24.56 -12.01
C LYS A 166 -4.12 25.51 -10.97
N GLU A 167 -4.41 26.73 -11.39
CA GLU A 167 -5.02 27.72 -10.48
C GLU A 167 -6.46 27.34 -10.14
N TYR A 168 -7.22 26.84 -11.10
CA TYR A 168 -8.56 26.31 -10.89
C TYR A 168 -8.56 25.14 -9.91
N ALA A 169 -7.60 24.22 -10.04
CA ALA A 169 -7.48 23.05 -9.17
C ALA A 169 -7.18 23.46 -7.71
N LEU A 170 -6.16 24.31 -7.51
CA LEU A 170 -5.79 24.80 -6.17
C LEU A 170 -6.89 25.68 -5.56
N GLN A 171 -7.54 26.55 -6.34
CA GLN A 171 -8.66 27.33 -5.86
C GLN A 171 -9.86 26.46 -5.47
N THR A 172 -10.14 25.41 -6.25
CA THR A 172 -11.18 24.44 -5.94
C THR A 172 -10.94 23.77 -4.59
N LEU A 173 -9.70 23.38 -4.30
CA LEU A 173 -9.32 22.80 -3.01
C LEU A 173 -9.41 23.84 -1.89
N SER A 174 -8.95 25.07 -2.11
CA SER A 174 -9.10 26.17 -1.12
C SER A 174 -10.56 26.46 -0.78
N ASP A 175 -11.42 26.53 -1.80
CA ASP A 175 -12.87 26.74 -1.62
C ASP A 175 -13.50 25.59 -0.84
N LEU A 176 -13.05 24.36 -1.08
CA LEU A 176 -13.47 23.19 -0.33
C LEU A 176 -13.15 23.33 1.15
N PHE A 177 -11.89 23.63 1.43
CA PHE A 177 -11.39 23.65 2.79
C PHE A 177 -11.91 24.84 3.60
N SER A 178 -12.35 25.89 2.95
CA SER A 178 -12.97 27.06 3.60
C SER A 178 -14.44 26.86 4.01
N LYS A 179 -15.13 25.82 3.48
CA LYS A 179 -16.55 25.60 3.78
C LYS A 179 -16.76 25.08 5.19
N LYS A 180 -17.81 25.61 5.86
CA LYS A 180 -18.28 25.10 7.15
C LYS A 180 -18.99 23.75 6.99
N GLU A 181 -19.83 23.62 5.97
CA GLU A 181 -20.46 22.34 5.60
C GLU A 181 -19.56 21.63 4.62
N PHE A 182 -18.61 20.92 5.16
CA PHE A 182 -17.54 20.28 4.43
C PHE A 182 -17.96 18.92 3.85
N LEU A 183 -18.87 18.20 4.52
CA LEU A 183 -19.39 16.90 4.10
C LEU A 183 -20.92 16.97 3.98
N ASN A 184 -21.44 16.59 2.81
CA ASN A 184 -22.87 16.56 2.53
C ASN A 184 -23.54 15.35 3.22
N LYS A 185 -24.75 15.55 3.77
CA LYS A 185 -25.50 14.51 4.47
C LYS A 185 -25.82 13.30 3.57
N GLU A 186 -26.23 13.52 2.32
CA GLU A 186 -26.53 12.42 1.39
C GLU A 186 -25.31 11.56 1.10
N CYS A 187 -24.15 12.20 0.90
CA CYS A 187 -22.88 11.49 0.68
C CYS A 187 -22.49 10.68 1.93
N LEU A 188 -22.66 11.26 3.12
CA LEU A 188 -22.44 10.57 4.38
C LEU A 188 -23.34 9.34 4.51
N GLU A 189 -24.65 9.44 4.24
CA GLU A 189 -25.59 8.33 4.32
C GLU A 189 -25.22 7.17 3.38
N VAL A 190 -24.85 7.50 2.14
CA VAL A 190 -24.38 6.49 1.15
C VAL A 190 -23.11 5.82 1.64
N TYR A 191 -22.16 6.58 2.15
CA TYR A 191 -20.91 6.04 2.67
C TYR A 191 -21.13 5.11 3.85
N LEU A 192 -21.91 5.54 4.87
CA LEU A 192 -22.23 4.73 6.04
C LEU A 192 -22.89 3.39 5.63
N SER A 193 -23.84 3.45 4.70
CA SER A 193 -24.54 2.27 4.19
C SER A 193 -23.58 1.31 3.47
N ASN A 194 -22.67 1.84 2.65
CA ASN A 194 -21.69 1.04 1.93
C ASN A 194 -20.69 0.36 2.87
N ILE A 195 -20.13 1.08 3.83
CA ILE A 195 -19.17 0.50 4.79
C ILE A 195 -19.84 -0.59 5.63
N ILE A 196 -21.07 -0.35 6.11
CA ILE A 196 -21.80 -1.33 6.88
C ILE A 196 -22.07 -2.58 6.02
N ALA A 197 -22.55 -2.40 4.79
CA ALA A 197 -22.79 -3.52 3.88
C ALA A 197 -21.51 -4.30 3.56
N VAL A 198 -20.40 -3.60 3.34
CA VAL A 198 -19.10 -4.25 3.14
C VAL A 198 -18.67 -5.02 4.38
N CYS A 199 -18.80 -4.43 5.57
CA CYS A 199 -18.41 -5.08 6.82
C CYS A 199 -19.31 -6.27 7.18
N GLU A 200 -20.60 -6.21 6.88
CA GLU A 200 -21.57 -7.29 7.16
C GLU A 200 -21.54 -8.42 6.12
N ASN A 201 -21.24 -8.12 4.85
CA ASN A 201 -21.27 -9.10 3.75
C ASN A 201 -19.88 -9.62 3.34
N SER A 202 -18.81 -8.93 3.66
CA SER A 202 -17.45 -9.40 3.39
C SER A 202 -16.74 -9.71 4.70
N ASN A 203 -15.81 -10.65 4.62
CA ASN A 203 -14.78 -10.74 5.65
C ASN A 203 -14.17 -9.35 5.76
N LEU A 204 -14.52 -8.60 6.84
CA LEU A 204 -13.83 -7.38 7.20
C LEU A 204 -12.37 -7.53 6.82
N ASN A 205 -11.76 -6.56 6.19
CA ASN A 205 -10.36 -6.64 5.79
C ASN A 205 -9.49 -6.69 7.05
N TYR A 206 -9.57 -7.83 7.73
CA TYR A 206 -8.83 -8.11 8.97
C TYR A 206 -7.32 -8.04 8.76
N ARG A 207 -6.87 -7.97 7.49
CA ARG A 207 -5.44 -7.88 7.21
C ARG A 207 -4.78 -6.74 7.99
N ASP A 208 -5.35 -5.55 7.91
CA ASP A 208 -4.78 -4.36 8.54
C ASP A 208 -4.88 -4.45 10.06
N PHE A 209 -6.00 -4.96 10.54
CA PHE A 209 -6.19 -5.22 11.96
C PHE A 209 -5.22 -6.31 12.48
N ILE A 210 -5.05 -7.41 11.75
CA ILE A 210 -4.12 -8.49 12.11
C ILE A 210 -2.69 -7.99 12.12
N LEU A 211 -2.31 -7.19 11.13
CA LEU A 211 -1.00 -6.59 11.10
C LEU A 211 -0.81 -5.62 12.26
N SER A 212 -1.86 -4.91 12.70
CA SER A 212 -1.81 -4.06 13.90
C SER A 212 -1.59 -4.86 15.17
N LEU A 213 -2.22 -6.03 15.30
CA LEU A 213 -1.99 -6.95 16.44
C LEU A 213 -0.59 -7.53 16.42
N GLY A 214 -0.05 -7.75 15.22
CA GLY A 214 1.32 -8.20 15.03
C GLY A 214 2.39 -7.19 15.44
N GLY A 215 1.98 -6.02 15.94
CA GLY A 215 2.92 -4.98 16.34
C GLY A 215 3.29 -4.01 15.21
N ASN A 216 2.66 -4.12 14.04
CA ASN A 216 2.83 -3.14 13.01
C ASN A 216 2.26 -1.78 13.47
N ARG A 217 3.15 -0.86 13.78
CA ARG A 217 2.85 0.42 14.41
C ARG A 217 2.14 1.37 13.45
N THR A 218 2.36 1.21 12.16
CA THR A 218 1.62 1.91 11.10
C THR A 218 0.13 1.60 11.20
N TYR A 219 -0.23 0.33 11.32
CA TYR A 219 -1.62 -0.07 11.46
C TYR A 219 -2.23 0.32 12.80
N LYS A 220 -1.44 0.39 13.88
CA LYS A 220 -1.91 0.96 15.15
C LYS A 220 -2.32 2.43 15.01
N PHE A 221 -1.61 3.21 14.20
CA PHE A 221 -2.02 4.58 13.90
C PHE A 221 -3.36 4.63 13.15
N PHE A 222 -3.58 3.70 12.22
CA PHE A 222 -4.80 3.63 11.42
C PHE A 222 -5.98 2.97 12.11
N ARG A 223 -5.75 2.24 13.20
CA ARG A 223 -6.77 1.47 13.91
C ARG A 223 -8.05 2.25 14.25
N PRO A 224 -8.03 3.52 14.69
CA PRO A 224 -9.24 4.25 15.02
C PRO A 224 -10.21 4.47 13.84
N PHE A 225 -9.71 4.38 12.60
CA PHE A 225 -10.48 4.59 11.38
C PHE A 225 -10.29 3.45 10.37
N SER A 226 -10.12 2.23 10.87
CA SER A 226 -10.03 1.02 10.05
C SER A 226 -10.62 -0.20 10.77
N GLY A 227 -11.14 -1.15 10.02
CA GLY A 227 -11.63 -2.43 10.52
C GLY A 227 -12.78 -2.31 11.52
N LYS A 228 -12.69 -3.03 12.65
CA LYS A 228 -13.79 -3.11 13.64
C LYS A 228 -14.11 -1.75 14.27
N GLN A 229 -13.10 -0.96 14.62
CA GLN A 229 -13.34 0.36 15.24
C GLN A 229 -14.02 1.34 14.28
N GLU A 230 -13.63 1.33 13.01
CA GLU A 230 -14.32 2.09 11.99
C GLU A 230 -15.78 1.63 11.85
N TYR A 231 -16.01 0.32 11.77
CA TYR A 231 -17.36 -0.24 11.66
C TYR A 231 -18.26 0.17 12.83
N GLU A 232 -17.78 0.04 14.06
CA GLU A 232 -18.52 0.43 15.27
C GLU A 232 -18.85 1.92 15.25
N PHE A 233 -17.88 2.77 14.87
CA PHE A 233 -18.09 4.22 14.80
C PHE A 233 -19.04 4.61 13.66
N VAL A 234 -18.91 4.00 12.49
CA VAL A 234 -19.84 4.19 11.35
C VAL A 234 -21.27 3.80 11.73
N LYS A 235 -21.43 2.70 12.46
CA LYS A 235 -22.74 2.24 12.94
C LYS A 235 -23.35 3.21 13.98
N GLU A 236 -22.52 3.69 14.91
CA GLU A 236 -22.93 4.72 15.88
C GLU A 236 -23.45 5.97 15.17
N ILE A 237 -22.73 6.47 14.16
CA ILE A 237 -23.16 7.66 13.40
C ILE A 237 -24.47 7.38 12.66
N ARG A 238 -24.60 6.23 12.00
CA ARG A 238 -25.83 5.84 11.29
C ARG A 238 -27.04 5.82 12.23
N ASP A 239 -26.88 5.24 13.40
CA ASP A 239 -27.97 5.10 14.37
C ASP A 239 -28.40 6.46 14.94
N ASN A 240 -27.52 7.48 14.86
CA ASN A 240 -27.76 8.85 15.34
C ASN A 240 -27.97 9.89 14.21
N LEU A 241 -28.12 9.48 12.94
CA LEU A 241 -28.27 10.40 11.80
C LEU A 241 -29.44 11.40 11.94
N ASN A 242 -30.49 11.02 12.64
CA ASN A 242 -31.67 11.86 12.89
C ASN A 242 -31.61 12.60 14.23
N ASN A 243 -30.54 12.46 15.00
CA ASN A 243 -30.31 13.20 16.22
C ASN A 243 -29.54 14.49 15.90
N GLU A 244 -30.27 15.61 15.82
CA GLU A 244 -29.70 16.91 15.42
C GLU A 244 -28.50 17.31 16.28
N LYS A 245 -28.58 17.14 17.61
CA LYS A 245 -27.51 17.50 18.53
C LYS A 245 -26.24 16.63 18.29
N TYR A 246 -26.41 15.32 18.09
CA TYR A 246 -25.30 14.42 17.78
C TYR A 246 -24.61 14.80 16.45
N MET A 247 -25.41 15.08 15.43
CA MET A 247 -24.88 15.48 14.12
C MET A 247 -24.22 16.85 14.14
N GLU A 248 -24.72 17.79 14.91
CA GLU A 248 -24.03 19.07 15.12
C GLU A 248 -22.65 18.87 15.77
N GLU A 249 -22.56 18.06 16.84
CA GLU A 249 -21.30 17.72 17.48
C GLU A 249 -20.35 16.98 16.53
N PHE A 250 -20.85 16.06 15.69
CA PHE A 250 -20.09 15.36 14.68
C PHE A 250 -19.46 16.34 13.66
N TYR A 251 -20.24 17.26 13.11
CA TYR A 251 -19.74 18.25 12.16
C TYR A 251 -18.76 19.24 12.79
N ILE A 252 -18.95 19.61 14.05
CA ILE A 252 -17.99 20.45 14.80
C ILE A 252 -16.64 19.71 14.90
N LYS A 253 -16.65 18.44 15.31
CA LYS A 253 -15.42 17.63 15.42
C LYS A 253 -14.75 17.43 14.07
N LEU A 254 -15.52 17.16 13.01
CA LEU A 254 -14.99 17.01 11.65
C LEU A 254 -14.34 18.31 11.14
N ASN A 255 -14.96 19.47 11.41
CA ASN A 255 -14.37 20.76 11.06
C ASN A 255 -13.10 21.08 11.87
N ASN A 256 -13.09 20.75 13.16
CA ASN A 256 -11.90 20.92 14.00
C ASN A 256 -10.74 20.03 13.49
N LEU A 257 -11.03 18.78 13.09
CA LEU A 257 -10.05 17.91 12.47
C LEU A 257 -9.52 18.51 11.17
N LYS A 258 -10.42 18.99 10.28
CA LYS A 258 -10.04 19.66 9.04
C LYS A 258 -9.06 20.81 9.30
N ASP A 259 -9.40 21.70 10.23
CA ASP A 259 -8.55 22.85 10.58
C ASP A 259 -7.22 22.45 11.23
N SER A 260 -7.17 21.29 11.89
CA SER A 260 -5.96 20.72 12.45
C SER A 260 -5.06 20.13 11.38
N ILE A 261 -5.61 19.41 10.41
CA ILE A 261 -4.87 18.83 9.29
C ILE A 261 -4.39 19.92 8.34
N LEU A 262 -5.32 20.78 7.89
CA LEU A 262 -5.06 21.87 6.96
C LEU A 262 -4.51 23.09 7.72
N ASN A 263 -3.41 22.88 8.39
CA ASN A 263 -2.74 23.86 9.20
C ASN A 263 -1.36 24.16 8.61
N HIS A 264 -1.05 25.44 8.45
CA HIS A 264 0.25 25.87 7.92
C HIS A 264 1.42 25.28 8.72
N ASN A 265 1.25 25.16 10.04
CA ASN A 265 2.25 24.54 10.90
C ASN A 265 2.31 23.00 10.78
N ALA A 266 1.33 22.34 10.17
CA ALA A 266 1.34 20.91 9.94
C ALA A 266 2.09 20.52 8.66
N ILE A 267 2.33 21.47 7.74
CA ILE A 267 3.05 21.20 6.49
C ILE A 267 4.47 20.78 6.81
N LYS A 268 4.82 19.52 6.49
CA LYS A 268 6.16 18.96 6.64
C LYS A 268 7.06 19.32 5.47
N GLY A 269 6.51 19.32 4.28
CA GLY A 269 7.21 19.63 3.05
C GLY A 269 6.30 19.54 1.83
N VAL A 270 6.80 20.05 0.74
CA VAL A 270 6.12 20.17 -0.54
C VAL A 270 6.95 19.47 -1.61
N GLY A 271 6.30 18.87 -2.60
CA GLY A 271 6.89 18.42 -3.83
C GLY A 271 6.25 19.12 -5.00
N MET A 272 7.03 19.44 -6.00
CA MET A 272 6.57 20.10 -7.22
C MET A 272 7.29 19.51 -8.44
N ILE A 273 6.53 19.12 -9.44
CA ILE A 273 7.06 18.71 -10.74
C ILE A 273 6.39 19.56 -11.80
N CYS A 274 7.15 20.34 -12.53
CA CYS A 274 6.67 21.11 -13.68
C CYS A 274 7.85 21.52 -14.58
N SER A 275 7.59 22.11 -15.75
CA SER A 275 8.65 22.70 -16.54
C SER A 275 9.18 23.99 -15.89
N THR A 276 10.44 24.33 -16.14
CA THR A 276 11.09 25.56 -15.65
C THR A 276 10.28 26.82 -15.97
N GLU A 277 9.62 26.87 -17.15
CA GLU A 277 8.76 27.98 -17.53
C GLU A 277 7.54 28.16 -16.60
N ASN A 278 7.06 27.07 -16.01
CA ASN A 278 5.90 27.08 -15.11
C ASN A 278 6.28 27.25 -13.64
N GLU A 279 7.55 27.10 -13.26
CA GLU A 279 8.03 27.06 -11.88
C GLU A 279 7.50 28.25 -11.07
N LYS A 280 7.80 29.48 -11.50
CA LYS A 280 7.37 30.70 -10.79
C LYS A 280 5.87 30.76 -10.58
N SER A 281 5.10 30.45 -11.61
CA SER A 281 3.62 30.50 -11.53
C SER A 281 3.06 29.40 -10.63
N CYS A 282 3.73 28.25 -10.53
CA CYS A 282 3.38 27.16 -9.63
C CYS A 282 3.68 27.54 -8.16
N ILE A 283 4.82 28.16 -7.91
CA ILE A 283 5.20 28.70 -6.58
C ILE A 283 4.15 29.74 -6.11
N ASP A 284 3.79 30.69 -6.97
CA ASP A 284 2.80 31.72 -6.65
C ASP A 284 1.42 31.11 -6.35
N ALA A 285 1.01 30.08 -7.09
CA ALA A 285 -0.25 29.39 -6.90
C ALA A 285 -0.27 28.58 -5.60
N LEU A 286 0.82 27.87 -5.28
CA LEU A 286 0.97 27.14 -4.01
C LEU A 286 1.03 28.07 -2.81
N SER A 287 1.71 29.22 -2.91
CA SER A 287 1.74 30.22 -1.84
C SER A 287 0.33 30.69 -1.49
N LYS A 288 -0.47 31.08 -2.49
CA LYS A 288 -1.87 31.47 -2.29
C LYS A 288 -2.72 30.35 -1.68
N PHE A 289 -2.45 29.09 -2.09
CA PHE A 289 -3.12 27.94 -1.51
C PHE A 289 -2.79 27.78 -0.02
N PHE A 290 -1.54 27.95 0.37
CA PHE A 290 -1.13 27.86 1.77
C PHE A 290 -1.65 29.01 2.63
N ASP A 291 -1.84 30.20 2.06
CA ASP A 291 -2.43 31.35 2.75
C ASP A 291 -3.87 31.07 3.21
N SER A 292 -4.56 30.11 2.60
CA SER A 292 -5.91 29.68 2.99
C SER A 292 -5.94 28.79 4.24
N PHE A 293 -4.79 28.31 4.73
CA PHE A 293 -4.71 27.37 5.84
C PHE A 293 -4.69 28.06 7.21
N SER A 294 -5.20 27.36 8.22
CA SER A 294 -5.12 27.81 9.61
C SER A 294 -3.65 27.94 10.05
N SER A 295 -3.34 29.03 10.76
CA SER A 295 -2.01 29.24 11.39
C SER A 295 -2.05 29.03 12.90
N LYS A 296 -3.10 28.40 13.44
CA LYS A 296 -3.19 28.07 14.86
C LYS A 296 -1.98 27.21 15.28
N LYS A 297 -1.47 27.50 16.48
CA LYS A 297 -0.36 26.70 17.03
C LYS A 297 -0.81 25.27 17.28
N ILE A 298 -0.06 24.30 16.74
CA ILE A 298 -0.24 22.87 16.97
C ILE A 298 1.01 22.30 17.62
N ASP A 299 0.85 21.24 18.43
CA ASP A 299 1.97 20.53 19.03
C ASP A 299 2.60 19.56 18.03
N GLN A 300 3.61 20.02 17.30
CA GLN A 300 4.35 19.21 16.34
C GLN A 300 5.40 18.31 17.00
N THR A 301 5.71 18.53 18.27
CA THR A 301 6.76 17.78 18.98
C THR A 301 6.25 16.43 19.48
N ARG A 302 4.92 16.26 19.51
CA ARG A 302 4.30 15.00 19.92
C ARG A 302 4.76 13.86 18.98
N ALA A 303 5.40 12.87 19.56
CA ALA A 303 5.73 11.64 18.85
C ALA A 303 4.58 10.65 18.99
N VAL A 304 4.32 9.89 17.94
CA VAL A 304 3.42 8.74 18.04
C VAL A 304 4.23 7.60 18.65
N ASN A 305 3.93 7.28 19.90
CA ASN A 305 4.56 6.18 20.63
C ASN A 305 3.63 4.98 20.63
N PHE A 306 4.20 3.80 20.47
CA PHE A 306 3.46 2.55 20.49
C PHE A 306 4.07 1.60 21.51
N ASP A 307 3.21 0.84 22.19
CA ASP A 307 3.65 -0.22 23.08
C ASP A 307 4.40 -1.31 22.31
N LYS A 308 5.30 -1.99 23.01
CA LYS A 308 5.98 -3.17 22.44
C LYS A 308 4.96 -4.24 22.05
N MET A 309 5.27 -5.00 21.02
CA MET A 309 4.46 -6.11 20.56
C MET A 309 4.28 -7.15 21.67
N SER A 310 3.04 -7.61 21.85
CA SER A 310 2.79 -8.82 22.63
C SER A 310 3.08 -10.04 21.76
N TYR A 311 3.88 -10.97 22.25
CA TYR A 311 4.26 -12.21 21.53
C TYR A 311 3.29 -13.38 21.78
N LYS A 312 2.15 -13.12 22.40
CA LYS A 312 1.13 -14.15 22.57
C LYS A 312 0.39 -14.42 21.26
N SER A 313 0.19 -15.70 20.96
CA SER A 313 -0.61 -16.09 19.80
C SER A 313 -2.08 -15.79 20.02
N GLU A 314 -2.72 -15.16 19.07
CA GLU A 314 -4.07 -14.63 19.17
C GLU A 314 -4.98 -15.17 18.07
N ALA A 315 -6.24 -15.39 18.40
CA ALA A 315 -7.26 -15.74 17.44
C ALA A 315 -8.42 -14.75 17.45
N PHE A 316 -8.73 -14.26 16.27
CA PHE A 316 -9.90 -13.46 15.95
C PHE A 316 -11.03 -14.38 15.57
N ILE A 317 -12.11 -14.34 16.33
CA ILE A 317 -13.33 -15.05 15.97
C ILE A 317 -14.22 -14.10 15.18
N ASN A 318 -14.42 -14.40 13.90
CA ASN A 318 -15.38 -13.74 13.06
C ASN A 318 -16.41 -14.77 12.58
N GLU A 319 -17.58 -14.77 13.18
CA GLU A 319 -18.66 -15.72 12.85
C GLU A 319 -19.10 -15.66 11.37
N LEU A 320 -18.87 -14.54 10.71
CA LEU A 320 -19.15 -14.35 9.30
C LEU A 320 -18.02 -14.85 8.38
N SER A 321 -16.86 -15.22 8.94
CA SER A 321 -15.75 -15.70 8.12
C SER A 321 -16.03 -17.09 7.58
N ILE A 322 -15.99 -17.23 6.27
CA ILE A 322 -16.14 -18.52 5.58
C ILE A 322 -14.83 -19.32 5.62
N ASN A 323 -13.69 -18.64 5.74
CA ASN A 323 -12.38 -19.24 5.62
C ASN A 323 -11.42 -18.72 6.70
N ASN A 324 -10.41 -19.52 7.01
CA ASN A 324 -9.38 -19.11 7.95
C ASN A 324 -8.28 -18.32 7.23
N THR A 325 -7.63 -17.41 7.94
CA THR A 325 -6.37 -16.78 7.53
C THR A 325 -5.38 -16.91 8.67
N VAL A 326 -4.18 -17.39 8.37
CA VAL A 326 -3.14 -17.67 9.36
C VAL A 326 -1.92 -16.80 9.06
N TYR A 327 -1.47 -16.04 10.04
CA TYR A 327 -0.25 -15.23 9.95
C TYR A 327 0.77 -15.70 10.98
N LEU A 328 2.03 -15.78 10.57
CA LEU A 328 3.17 -15.89 11.46
C LEU A 328 4.00 -14.63 11.35
N LEU A 329 4.24 -13.97 12.47
CA LEU A 329 4.98 -12.72 12.60
C LEU A 329 6.27 -13.02 13.35
N ILE A 330 7.40 -12.93 12.67
CA ILE A 330 8.73 -13.24 13.22
C ILE A 330 9.49 -11.94 13.40
N PRO A 331 9.88 -11.54 14.62
CA PRO A 331 10.71 -10.36 14.82
C PRO A 331 12.11 -10.60 14.23
N ILE A 332 12.65 -9.58 13.56
CA ILE A 332 13.99 -9.60 12.99
C ILE A 332 14.73 -8.35 13.45
N ASP A 333 15.73 -8.52 14.30
CA ASP A 333 16.41 -7.41 14.97
C ASP A 333 17.49 -6.78 14.09
N ASN A 334 18.03 -7.53 13.11
CA ASN A 334 19.10 -7.05 12.23
C ASN A 334 18.54 -6.45 10.95
N ILE A 335 18.55 -5.11 10.83
CA ILE A 335 18.06 -4.36 9.66
C ILE A 335 18.86 -4.73 8.39
N GLU A 336 20.15 -4.96 8.51
CA GLU A 336 21.00 -5.26 7.36
C GLU A 336 20.59 -6.59 6.69
N TYR A 337 20.19 -7.58 7.49
CA TYR A 337 19.61 -8.82 6.97
C TYR A 337 18.27 -8.59 6.31
N ILE A 338 17.40 -7.77 6.89
CA ILE A 338 16.07 -7.49 6.32
C ILE A 338 16.23 -6.93 4.90
N GLU A 339 17.09 -5.96 4.70
CA GLU A 339 17.32 -5.35 3.38
C GLU A 339 17.85 -6.36 2.36
N LYS A 340 18.79 -7.22 2.73
CA LYS A 340 19.31 -8.29 1.88
C LYS A 340 18.23 -9.33 1.55
N PHE A 341 17.42 -9.71 2.52
CA PHE A 341 16.50 -10.85 2.40
C PHE A 341 15.12 -10.49 1.87
N SER A 342 14.72 -9.22 1.85
CA SER A 342 13.46 -8.81 1.21
C SER A 342 13.37 -9.31 -0.24
N ALA A 343 14.47 -9.25 -0.97
CA ALA A 343 14.59 -9.77 -2.33
C ALA A 343 14.52 -11.30 -2.43
N VAL A 344 15.05 -11.98 -1.41
CA VAL A 344 15.14 -13.46 -1.37
C VAL A 344 13.83 -14.09 -0.90
N VAL A 345 13.09 -13.39 -0.05
CA VAL A 345 11.84 -13.88 0.58
C VAL A 345 10.80 -14.31 -0.46
N GLU A 346 10.69 -13.61 -1.59
CA GLU A 346 9.78 -13.99 -2.69
C GLU A 346 10.18 -15.34 -3.32
N THR A 347 11.48 -15.58 -3.51
CA THR A 347 11.96 -16.88 -4.04
C THR A 347 11.70 -18.00 -3.04
N ILE A 348 11.87 -17.73 -1.75
CA ILE A 348 11.57 -18.68 -0.68
C ILE A 348 10.07 -19.00 -0.65
N LYS A 349 9.21 -18.00 -0.80
CA LYS A 349 7.76 -18.20 -0.93
C LYS A 349 7.45 -19.19 -2.05
N ASN A 350 8.05 -19.00 -3.21
CA ASN A 350 7.82 -19.86 -4.38
C ASN A 350 8.31 -21.30 -4.18
N LYS A 351 9.39 -21.51 -3.43
CA LYS A 351 9.97 -22.83 -3.17
C LYS A 351 9.34 -23.57 -1.99
N PHE A 352 8.79 -22.87 -1.03
CA PHE A 352 8.31 -23.46 0.22
C PHE A 352 6.81 -23.22 0.45
N LEU A 353 6.37 -21.96 0.50
CA LEU A 353 5.00 -21.69 0.91
C LEU A 353 3.99 -22.12 -0.15
N ILE A 354 4.25 -21.84 -1.43
CA ILE A 354 3.33 -22.25 -2.51
C ILE A 354 3.18 -23.77 -2.56
N PRO A 355 4.25 -24.59 -2.64
CA PRO A 355 4.10 -26.04 -2.66
C PRO A 355 3.45 -26.61 -1.41
N GLU A 356 3.79 -26.13 -0.23
CA GLU A 356 3.34 -26.73 1.02
C GLU A 356 1.96 -26.24 1.46
N ILE A 357 1.68 -24.93 1.33
CA ILE A 357 0.44 -24.30 1.82
C ILE A 357 -0.64 -24.36 0.74
N ARG A 358 -0.32 -23.93 -0.49
CA ARG A 358 -1.33 -23.84 -1.54
C ARG A 358 -1.57 -25.16 -2.23
N GLU A 359 -0.50 -25.82 -2.73
CA GLU A 359 -0.66 -27.01 -3.57
C GLU A 359 -0.99 -28.26 -2.73
N ARG A 360 -0.31 -28.47 -1.60
CA ARG A 360 -0.55 -29.63 -0.72
C ARG A 360 -1.54 -29.33 0.39
N GLY A 361 -1.48 -28.12 0.94
CA GLY A 361 -2.33 -27.70 2.07
C GLY A 361 -3.73 -27.25 1.66
N GLY A 362 -3.96 -26.95 0.39
CA GLY A 362 -5.27 -26.57 -0.14
C GLY A 362 -5.69 -25.13 0.16
N ALA A 363 -4.83 -24.29 0.67
CA ALA A 363 -5.10 -22.87 0.86
C ALA A 363 -5.23 -22.16 -0.50
N TYR A 364 -6.07 -21.13 -0.58
CA TYR A 364 -6.21 -20.33 -1.80
C TYR A 364 -4.91 -19.61 -2.17
N GLY A 365 -4.21 -19.07 -1.18
CA GLY A 365 -2.99 -18.35 -1.40
C GLY A 365 -2.07 -18.31 -0.18
N CYS A 366 -0.84 -17.89 -0.44
CA CYS A 366 0.13 -17.59 0.61
C CYS A 366 0.97 -16.39 0.19
N CYS A 367 1.46 -15.65 1.15
CA CYS A 367 2.37 -14.54 0.90
C CYS A 367 3.45 -14.44 1.98
N THR A 368 4.50 -13.70 1.62
CA THR A 368 5.55 -13.26 2.53
C THR A 368 5.66 -11.75 2.44
N VAL A 369 5.86 -11.10 3.57
CA VAL A 369 6.10 -9.67 3.63
C VAL A 369 7.26 -9.42 4.59
N VAL A 370 8.21 -8.61 4.16
CA VAL A 370 9.23 -8.06 5.05
C VAL A 370 8.85 -6.63 5.36
N ASP A 371 8.53 -6.36 6.62
CA ASP A 371 8.31 -5.01 7.09
C ASP A 371 9.63 -4.46 7.66
N GLU A 372 10.31 -3.68 6.84
CA GLU A 372 11.62 -3.10 7.18
C GLU A 372 11.51 -2.08 8.33
N ASN A 373 10.38 -1.38 8.44
CA ASN A 373 10.15 -0.39 9.49
C ASN A 373 9.96 -1.04 10.86
N GLU A 374 9.19 -2.13 10.89
CA GLU A 374 8.85 -2.84 12.12
C GLU A 374 9.83 -3.96 12.43
N LYS A 375 10.73 -4.28 11.51
CA LYS A 375 11.67 -5.41 11.60
C LYS A 375 10.95 -6.74 11.82
N ILE A 376 9.93 -7.00 11.01
CA ILE A 376 9.12 -8.20 11.10
C ILE A 376 9.08 -8.91 9.75
N LEU A 377 9.34 -10.22 9.76
CA LEU A 377 9.01 -11.10 8.66
C LEU A 377 7.62 -11.70 8.90
N ILE A 378 6.75 -11.56 7.91
CA ILE A 378 5.38 -12.05 7.94
C ILE A 378 5.24 -13.18 6.93
N LEU A 379 4.79 -14.34 7.40
CA LEU A 379 4.32 -15.43 6.56
C LEU A 379 2.81 -15.53 6.70
N ALA A 380 2.09 -15.66 5.58
CA ALA A 380 0.63 -15.73 5.62
C ALA A 380 0.08 -16.86 4.74
N SER A 381 -0.98 -17.48 5.23
CA SER A 381 -1.85 -18.38 4.49
C SER A 381 -3.26 -17.78 4.43
N ILE A 382 -3.84 -17.75 3.24
CA ILE A 382 -5.12 -17.08 2.96
C ILE A 382 -6.14 -18.12 2.51
N GLN A 383 -7.35 -18.05 3.07
CA GLN A 383 -8.40 -19.05 2.90
C GLN A 383 -7.87 -20.46 3.19
N ASP A 384 -7.33 -20.62 4.37
CA ASP A 384 -6.67 -21.82 4.83
C ASP A 384 -7.69 -22.84 5.38
N PRO A 385 -7.70 -24.08 4.87
CA PRO A 385 -8.61 -25.11 5.38
C PRO A 385 -8.12 -25.74 6.69
N ASN A 386 -6.82 -25.57 7.08
CA ASN A 386 -6.24 -26.28 8.21
C ASN A 386 -5.21 -25.47 8.99
N ILE A 387 -5.66 -24.75 9.98
CA ILE A 387 -4.86 -23.85 10.82
C ILE A 387 -3.66 -24.59 11.46
N ASP A 388 -3.89 -25.76 12.08
CA ASP A 388 -2.82 -26.48 12.80
C ASP A 388 -1.71 -26.98 11.88
N SER A 389 -2.08 -27.46 10.69
CA SER A 389 -1.11 -27.89 9.70
C SER A 389 -0.23 -26.73 9.24
N THR A 390 -0.84 -25.60 8.97
CA THR A 390 -0.14 -24.38 8.53
C THR A 390 0.76 -23.81 9.62
N VAL A 391 0.29 -23.74 10.86
CA VAL A 391 1.12 -23.31 12.00
C VAL A 391 2.33 -24.22 12.17
N ASN A 392 2.14 -25.54 12.06
CA ASN A 392 3.22 -26.51 12.15
C ASN A 392 4.21 -26.38 10.98
N LEU A 393 3.70 -26.07 9.80
CA LEU A 393 4.53 -25.84 8.63
C LEU A 393 5.38 -24.56 8.80
N PHE A 394 4.79 -23.48 9.25
CA PHE A 394 5.51 -22.24 9.52
C PHE A 394 6.67 -22.44 10.52
N LYS A 395 6.49 -23.28 11.53
CA LYS A 395 7.56 -23.63 12.47
C LYS A 395 8.72 -24.40 11.82
N LYS A 396 8.51 -25.04 10.67
CA LYS A 396 9.55 -25.74 9.90
C LYS A 396 10.29 -24.82 8.93
N PHE A 397 9.88 -23.58 8.80
CA PHE A 397 10.49 -22.61 7.88
C PHE A 397 12.01 -22.46 8.04
N PRO A 398 12.56 -22.34 9.27
CA PRO A 398 14.01 -22.27 9.46
C PRO A 398 14.76 -23.51 8.98
N GLN A 399 14.16 -24.69 9.14
CA GLN A 399 14.75 -25.95 8.67
C GLN A 399 14.81 -25.99 7.14
N PHE A 400 13.74 -25.49 6.50
CA PHE A 400 13.72 -25.37 5.05
C PHE A 400 14.83 -24.41 4.55
N LEU A 401 15.01 -23.25 5.18
CA LEU A 401 16.07 -22.32 4.83
C LEU A 401 17.47 -22.95 4.94
N ASN A 402 17.71 -23.73 6.00
CA ASN A 402 18.99 -24.43 6.20
C ASN A 402 19.27 -25.52 5.15
N SER A 403 18.22 -26.20 4.64
CA SER A 403 18.36 -27.32 3.72
C SER A 403 18.31 -26.93 2.25
N ASN A 404 17.96 -25.68 1.95
CA ASN A 404 17.77 -25.21 0.58
C ASN A 404 18.63 -23.96 0.33
N SER A 405 19.82 -24.17 -0.23
CA SER A 405 20.63 -23.06 -0.73
C SER A 405 20.02 -22.48 -2.00
N LEU A 406 20.17 -21.19 -2.21
CA LEU A 406 19.93 -20.58 -3.51
C LEU A 406 21.12 -20.85 -4.43
N THR A 407 20.83 -21.24 -5.65
CA THR A 407 21.85 -21.39 -6.68
C THR A 407 22.31 -20.02 -7.19
N GLU A 408 23.50 -19.94 -7.77
CA GLU A 408 23.97 -18.71 -8.43
C GLU A 408 23.00 -18.20 -9.49
N GLU A 409 22.34 -19.12 -10.23
CA GLU A 409 21.33 -18.78 -11.22
C GLU A 409 20.10 -18.10 -10.57
N GLU A 410 19.67 -18.58 -9.42
CA GLU A 410 18.55 -17.99 -8.68
C GLU A 410 18.91 -16.63 -8.09
N LEU A 411 20.08 -16.48 -7.53
CA LEU A 411 20.59 -15.20 -7.06
C LEU A 411 20.71 -14.19 -8.20
N SER A 412 21.21 -14.61 -9.35
CA SER A 412 21.28 -13.78 -10.56
C SER A 412 19.90 -13.33 -11.03
N LYS A 413 18.88 -14.21 -10.98
CA LYS A 413 17.49 -13.86 -11.33
C LYS A 413 16.89 -12.87 -10.36
N ILE A 414 17.13 -13.01 -9.06
CA ILE A 414 16.68 -12.09 -8.03
C ILE A 414 17.31 -10.72 -8.27
N TYR A 415 18.63 -10.67 -8.43
CA TYR A 415 19.35 -9.43 -8.72
C TYR A 415 18.79 -8.76 -9.98
N TYR A 416 18.64 -9.52 -11.07
CA TYR A 416 18.15 -9.01 -12.33
C TYR A 416 16.72 -8.47 -12.27
N SER A 417 15.83 -9.16 -11.57
CA SER A 417 14.44 -8.66 -11.41
C SER A 417 14.37 -7.33 -10.67
N HIS A 418 15.18 -7.17 -9.64
CA HIS A 418 15.32 -5.91 -8.93
C HIS A 418 15.99 -4.84 -9.77
N PHE A 419 17.04 -5.20 -10.51
CA PHE A 419 17.72 -4.29 -11.42
C PHE A 419 16.79 -3.76 -12.51
N ILE A 420 15.98 -4.62 -13.15
CA ILE A 420 14.99 -4.15 -14.16
C ILE A 420 14.03 -3.14 -13.56
N GLN A 421 13.53 -3.36 -12.36
CA GLN A 421 12.66 -2.41 -11.67
C GLN A 421 13.35 -1.05 -11.48
N TRP A 422 14.68 -1.08 -11.33
CA TRP A 422 15.52 0.09 -11.11
C TRP A 422 15.97 0.78 -12.39
N SER A 423 16.36 0.00 -13.41
CA SER A 423 16.85 0.50 -14.70
C SER A 423 15.74 0.97 -15.65
N GLN A 424 14.48 0.73 -15.30
CA GLN A 424 13.40 1.35 -16.07
C GLN A 424 13.60 2.86 -16.05
N LYS A 425 13.71 3.45 -17.24
CA LYS A 425 13.88 4.90 -17.42
C LYS A 425 12.94 5.66 -16.49
N GLU A 426 13.42 6.79 -16.03
CA GLU A 426 12.70 7.68 -15.13
C GLU A 426 11.29 7.93 -15.63
N THR A 427 10.37 7.30 -14.96
CA THR A 427 8.98 7.66 -15.08
C THR A 427 8.69 8.78 -14.08
N ILE A 428 7.74 9.62 -14.40
CA ILE A 428 7.25 10.66 -13.49
C ILE A 428 6.91 10.06 -12.12
N GLU A 429 6.39 8.82 -12.10
CA GLU A 429 6.08 8.10 -10.85
C GLU A 429 7.31 7.82 -9.97
N LYS A 430 8.48 7.58 -10.57
CA LYS A 430 9.73 7.41 -9.79
C LYS A 430 10.15 8.73 -9.15
N VAL A 431 10.08 9.82 -9.91
CA VAL A 431 10.39 11.17 -9.40
C VAL A 431 9.45 11.52 -8.25
N GLU A 432 8.16 11.24 -8.40
CA GLU A 432 7.18 11.44 -7.34
C GLU A 432 7.44 10.59 -6.09
N SER A 433 7.83 9.34 -6.30
CA SER A 433 8.20 8.45 -5.19
C SER A 433 9.46 8.93 -4.47
N GLN A 434 10.42 9.48 -5.20
CA GLN A 434 11.62 10.06 -4.62
C GLN A 434 11.30 11.32 -3.82
N ILE A 435 10.53 12.24 -4.37
CA ILE A 435 10.06 13.44 -3.67
C ILE A 435 9.29 13.04 -2.40
N PHE A 436 8.41 12.04 -2.47
CA PHE A 436 7.72 11.50 -1.30
C PHE A 436 8.70 11.04 -0.20
N ASN A 437 9.72 10.26 -0.57
CA ASN A 437 10.70 9.78 0.41
C ASN A 437 11.55 10.92 1.00
N LEU A 438 11.95 11.90 0.19
CA LEU A 438 12.65 13.08 0.67
C LEU A 438 11.83 13.87 1.67
N ILE A 439 10.54 14.09 1.40
CA ILE A 439 9.62 14.80 2.30
C ILE A 439 9.42 14.02 3.61
N CYS A 440 9.07 12.73 3.52
CA CYS A 440 8.62 11.96 4.67
C CYS A 440 9.77 11.33 5.46
N LYS A 441 10.84 10.90 4.80
CA LYS A 441 11.96 10.19 5.42
C LYS A 441 13.23 11.04 5.53
N GLY A 442 13.34 12.11 4.75
CA GLY A 442 14.58 12.88 4.62
C GLY A 442 15.73 12.09 3.98
N VAL A 443 15.41 11.04 3.23
CA VAL A 443 16.40 10.09 2.70
C VAL A 443 16.36 10.10 1.19
N ASP A 444 17.55 10.13 0.60
CA ASP A 444 17.74 9.90 -0.83
C ASP A 444 17.42 8.44 -1.17
N TYR A 445 16.27 8.25 -1.83
CA TYR A 445 15.80 6.93 -2.24
C TYR A 445 16.74 6.26 -3.26
N ILE A 446 17.44 7.01 -4.05
CA ILE A 446 18.34 6.51 -5.09
C ILE A 446 19.57 5.88 -4.46
N GLY A 447 20.25 6.62 -3.60
CA GLY A 447 21.41 6.08 -2.89
C GLY A 447 21.08 4.85 -2.04
N LEU A 448 19.85 4.80 -1.47
CA LEU A 448 19.37 3.62 -0.76
C LEU A 448 19.21 2.41 -1.68
N SER A 449 18.82 2.63 -2.89
CA SER A 449 18.50 1.54 -3.81
C SER A 449 19.72 1.00 -4.52
N GLU A 450 20.68 1.86 -4.83
CA GLU A 450 22.01 1.42 -5.25
C GLU A 450 22.63 0.55 -4.16
N LYS A 451 22.55 1.01 -2.90
CA LYS A 451 22.99 0.23 -1.75
C LYS A 451 22.27 -1.11 -1.63
N LYS A 452 20.94 -1.14 -1.80
CA LYS A 452 20.15 -2.39 -1.80
C LYS A 452 20.58 -3.33 -2.91
N LEU A 453 20.75 -2.84 -4.13
CA LEU A 453 21.22 -3.67 -5.26
C LEU A 453 22.63 -4.22 -5.00
N GLU A 454 23.53 -3.42 -4.46
CA GLU A 454 24.86 -3.88 -4.09
C GLU A 454 24.80 -4.96 -3.01
N GLN A 455 23.94 -4.80 -2.01
CA GLN A 455 23.71 -5.81 -0.98
C GLN A 455 23.17 -7.10 -1.55
N ILE A 456 22.18 -7.03 -2.49
CA ILE A 456 21.62 -8.22 -3.16
C ILE A 456 22.68 -8.92 -4.02
N LYS A 457 23.51 -8.15 -4.72
CA LYS A 457 24.63 -8.68 -5.53
C LYS A 457 25.62 -9.48 -4.68
N ASN A 458 25.83 -9.07 -3.45
CA ASN A 458 26.80 -9.65 -2.51
C ASN A 458 26.19 -10.73 -1.60
N ILE A 459 24.94 -11.19 -1.84
CA ILE A 459 24.34 -12.29 -1.07
C ILE A 459 25.09 -13.59 -1.36
N SER A 460 25.60 -14.20 -0.31
CA SER A 460 26.28 -15.49 -0.35
C SER A 460 25.41 -16.61 0.26
N PRO A 461 25.71 -17.90 -0.03
CA PRO A 461 25.07 -19.02 0.67
C PRO A 461 25.24 -18.97 2.19
N ASN A 462 26.34 -18.37 2.68
CA ASN A 462 26.59 -18.22 4.11
C ASN A 462 25.65 -17.21 4.75
N ASP A 463 25.29 -16.13 4.07
CA ASP A 463 24.29 -15.14 4.54
C ASP A 463 22.93 -15.84 4.73
N LEU A 464 22.55 -16.75 3.82
CA LEU A 464 21.30 -17.51 3.94
C LEU A 464 21.30 -18.42 5.14
N ASN A 465 22.43 -19.12 5.41
CA ASN A 465 22.55 -19.94 6.59
C ASN A 465 22.48 -19.14 7.89
N GLN A 466 23.08 -17.96 7.90
CA GLN A 466 23.03 -17.07 9.05
C GLN A 466 21.60 -16.53 9.28
N PHE A 467 20.91 -16.14 8.21
CA PHE A 467 19.50 -15.75 8.27
C PHE A 467 18.62 -16.88 8.79
N ALA A 468 18.82 -18.11 8.30
CA ALA A 468 18.10 -19.29 8.78
C ALA A 468 18.31 -19.54 10.27
N LYS A 469 19.54 -19.33 10.77
CA LYS A 469 19.88 -19.45 12.17
C LYS A 469 19.16 -18.37 13.00
N GLU A 470 19.16 -17.12 12.56
CA GLU A 470 18.47 -16.03 13.21
C GLU A 470 16.95 -16.28 13.29
N ILE A 471 16.33 -16.68 12.16
CA ILE A 471 14.92 -17.06 12.14
C ILE A 471 14.63 -18.22 13.12
N LYS A 472 15.51 -19.21 13.20
CA LYS A 472 15.36 -20.34 14.13
C LYS A 472 15.41 -19.90 15.60
N GLU A 473 16.27 -18.97 15.93
CA GLU A 473 16.36 -18.38 17.27
C GLU A 473 15.10 -17.55 17.62
N LYS A 474 14.61 -16.80 16.65
CA LYS A 474 13.47 -15.88 16.81
C LYS A 474 12.10 -16.54 16.63
N ILE A 475 12.02 -17.76 16.12
CA ILE A 475 10.72 -18.42 15.89
C ILE A 475 9.98 -18.70 17.21
N SER A 476 10.69 -18.88 18.31
CA SER A 476 10.09 -19.02 19.65
C SER A 476 9.47 -17.71 20.17
N GLU A 477 9.94 -16.59 19.65
CA GLU A 477 9.42 -15.24 19.94
C GLU A 477 8.37 -14.81 18.91
N SER A 478 8.06 -15.67 17.94
CA SER A 478 7.09 -15.36 16.91
C SER A 478 5.66 -15.38 17.43
N LYS A 479 4.81 -14.55 16.83
CA LYS A 479 3.39 -14.48 17.12
C LYS A 479 2.59 -15.12 15.98
N VAL A 480 1.68 -16.02 16.30
CA VAL A 480 0.68 -16.52 15.37
C VAL A 480 -0.60 -15.73 15.57
N VAL A 481 -1.14 -15.22 14.48
CA VAL A 481 -2.45 -14.56 14.46
C VAL A 481 -3.36 -15.28 13.48
N VAL A 482 -4.54 -15.66 13.95
CA VAL A 482 -5.52 -16.40 13.14
C VAL A 482 -6.81 -15.62 13.06
N VAL A 483 -7.41 -15.56 11.89
CA VAL A 483 -8.84 -15.19 11.71
C VAL A 483 -9.60 -16.42 11.32
N THR A 484 -10.64 -16.74 12.08
CA THR A 484 -11.46 -17.94 11.89
C THR A 484 -12.89 -17.71 12.38
N ASN A 485 -13.83 -18.49 11.89
CA ASN A 485 -15.19 -18.48 12.44
C ASN A 485 -15.30 -19.33 13.71
N SER A 486 -14.43 -20.31 13.91
CA SER A 486 -14.45 -21.20 15.07
C SER A 486 -13.07 -21.79 15.37
N LEU A 487 -12.82 -22.06 16.64
CA LEU A 487 -11.64 -22.77 17.12
C LEU A 487 -11.95 -24.20 17.58
N GLU A 488 -13.18 -24.71 17.39
CA GLU A 488 -13.63 -26.00 17.96
C GLU A 488 -12.70 -27.18 17.63
N ASN A 489 -12.12 -27.18 16.42
CA ASN A 489 -11.26 -28.27 15.96
C ASN A 489 -9.76 -27.88 15.92
N VAL A 490 -9.39 -26.75 16.49
CA VAL A 490 -8.02 -26.24 16.48
C VAL A 490 -7.31 -26.68 17.75
N LYS A 491 -6.20 -27.41 17.62
CA LYS A 491 -5.38 -27.92 18.73
C LYS A 491 -4.40 -26.87 19.26
N THR A 492 -3.98 -25.94 18.41
CA THR A 492 -3.09 -24.85 18.80
C THR A 492 -3.81 -23.91 19.75
N SER A 493 -3.19 -23.60 20.88
CA SER A 493 -3.75 -22.67 21.85
C SER A 493 -3.60 -21.22 21.40
N PHE A 494 -4.71 -20.49 21.44
CA PHE A 494 -4.78 -19.08 21.11
C PHE A 494 -5.49 -18.29 22.21
N GLU A 495 -5.03 -17.07 22.47
CA GLU A 495 -5.78 -16.10 23.24
C GLU A 495 -6.89 -15.51 22.33
N LYS A 496 -8.15 -15.61 22.77
CA LYS A 496 -9.27 -15.05 21.98
C LYS A 496 -9.26 -13.53 22.10
N VAL A 497 -9.27 -12.87 20.98
CA VAL A 497 -9.38 -11.42 20.90
C VAL A 497 -10.74 -11.08 20.27
N SER A 498 -11.52 -10.26 20.96
CA SER A 498 -12.84 -9.79 20.55
C SER A 498 -12.74 -8.54 19.70
#